data_5f06eab9fe6f3959b6a5bd3c87d8e289
#
_entry.id   5f06eab9fe6f3959b6a5bd3c87d8e289
#
_cell.length_a   1.000
_cell.length_b   1.000
_cell.length_c   1.000
_cell.angle_alpha   90.00
_cell.angle_beta   90.00
_cell.angle_gamma   90.00
#
_symmetry.space_group_name_H-M   'P 1'
#
loop_
_entity.id
_entity.type
_entity.pdbx_description
1 polymer ?
#
loop_
_entity_poly.entity_id
_entity_poly.type
_entity_poly.pdbx_seq_one_letter_code
_entity_poly.pdbx_strand_id
1 'polypeptide(L)'
;MKNIVYILVCASVIFFTACSSQDKNKKDGTQVLMQDSTEIAGPQRMQVSDVKTSFTYKGKEYQSSVVRRPDESLPIVKNEQGEKFVDNRITLRITCGGKQVVDKVFTKDNFASLVDAKFMKYSILEGLVYDKTTPQGIIYAASVCYPQSDR
;
A
#
# COMPACT_ATOMS: atom_id res chain seq x y z
N MET A 1 8.62 -24.85 -7.54
CA MET A 1 7.65 -23.90 -8.11
C MET A 1 8.21 -22.49 -7.96
N LYS A 2 8.54 -21.85 -9.05
CA LYS A 2 9.00 -20.46 -9.03
C LYS A 2 7.77 -19.57 -9.02
N ASN A 3 7.46 -19.00 -7.88
CA ASN A 3 6.48 -17.93 -7.79
C ASN A 3 7.13 -16.66 -8.33
N ILE A 4 6.76 -16.27 -9.51
CA ILE A 4 7.25 -15.03 -10.11
C ILE A 4 6.31 -13.92 -9.64
N VAL A 5 6.78 -13.11 -8.72
CA VAL A 5 6.11 -11.86 -8.34
C VAL A 5 6.62 -10.79 -9.30
N TYR A 6 5.78 -10.35 -10.22
CA TYR A 6 6.08 -9.18 -11.02
C TYR A 6 5.70 -7.92 -10.23
N ILE A 7 6.66 -7.05 -10.11
CA ILE A 7 6.45 -5.76 -9.47
C ILE A 7 6.12 -4.76 -10.57
N LEU A 8 4.88 -4.31 -10.55
CA LEU A 8 4.51 -3.12 -11.25
C LEU A 8 4.87 -1.93 -10.36
N VAL A 9 5.97 -1.29 -10.63
CA VAL A 9 6.24 0.01 -10.03
C VAL A 9 5.26 0.97 -10.68
N CYS A 10 4.17 1.26 -10.00
CA CYS A 10 3.27 2.32 -10.42
C CYS A 10 4.00 3.66 -10.25
N ALA A 11 4.69 4.08 -11.29
CA ALA A 11 4.89 5.50 -11.51
C ALA A 11 3.49 6.04 -11.83
N SER A 12 2.77 6.44 -10.79
CA SER A 12 1.48 7.10 -10.98
C SER A 12 1.76 8.44 -11.63
N VAL A 13 1.61 8.48 -12.94
CA VAL A 13 1.43 9.75 -13.63
C VAL A 13 0.06 10.25 -13.20
N ILE A 14 0.06 11.05 -12.14
CA ILE A 14 -1.14 11.74 -11.70
C ILE A 14 -1.43 12.80 -12.75
N PHE A 15 -2.36 12.51 -13.63
CA PHE A 15 -3.01 13.57 -14.39
C PHE A 15 -3.86 14.37 -13.41
N PHE A 16 -3.32 15.49 -12.96
CA PHE A 16 -4.13 16.50 -12.32
C PHE A 16 -5.05 17.09 -13.37
N THR A 17 -6.26 16.59 -13.49
CA THR A 17 -7.34 17.39 -13.98
C THR A 17 -7.68 18.36 -12.86
N ALA A 18 -7.16 19.56 -12.96
CA ALA A 18 -7.57 20.66 -12.11
C ALA A 18 -9.05 20.96 -12.40
N CYS A 19 -9.94 20.36 -11.64
CA CYS A 19 -11.28 20.90 -11.50
C CYS A 19 -11.19 22.11 -10.59
N SER A 20 -11.02 23.27 -11.20
CA SER A 20 -11.24 24.52 -10.50
C SER A 20 -12.74 24.72 -10.36
N SER A 21 -13.30 24.25 -9.28
CA SER A 21 -14.60 24.74 -8.84
C SER A 21 -14.35 25.98 -7.98
N GLN A 22 -14.52 27.12 -8.61
CA GLN A 22 -14.69 28.36 -7.87
C GLN A 22 -16.04 28.29 -7.17
N ASP A 23 -16.04 27.94 -5.92
CA ASP A 23 -17.15 28.28 -5.07
C ASP A 23 -16.81 29.53 -4.28
N LYS A 24 -17.32 30.64 -4.83
CA LYS A 24 -17.51 31.87 -4.08
C LYS A 24 -18.70 31.66 -3.16
N ASN A 25 -18.46 31.50 -1.88
CA ASN A 25 -19.44 31.92 -0.88
C ASN A 25 -18.76 32.30 0.42
N LYS A 26 -18.71 33.62 0.59
CA LYS A 26 -19.26 34.42 1.70
C LYS A 26 -18.96 33.92 3.12
N LYS A 27 -18.05 34.74 3.69
CA LYS A 27 -18.19 35.40 4.98
C LYS A 27 -19.25 34.81 5.91
N ASP A 28 -18.78 34.22 6.98
CA ASP A 28 -19.27 34.61 8.28
C ASP A 28 -18.09 34.62 9.24
N GLY A 29 -17.90 35.80 9.84
CA GLY A 29 -16.83 36.04 10.76
C GLY A 29 -17.13 35.39 12.10
N THR A 30 -16.76 34.14 12.19
CA THR A 30 -16.54 33.52 13.48
C THR A 30 -15.06 33.57 13.71
N GLN A 31 -14.61 34.40 14.61
CA GLN A 31 -13.27 34.28 15.17
C GLN A 31 -13.16 32.90 15.77
N VAL A 32 -12.62 31.98 15.00
CA VAL A 32 -12.09 30.75 15.55
C VAL A 32 -10.87 31.20 16.36
N LEU A 33 -10.99 31.18 17.66
CA LEU A 33 -9.84 31.18 18.55
C LEU A 33 -8.91 30.11 18.02
N MET A 34 -7.80 30.54 17.42
CA MET A 34 -6.69 29.66 17.16
C MET A 34 -6.23 29.13 18.51
N GLN A 35 -6.84 28.04 18.92
CA GLN A 35 -6.25 27.21 19.92
C GLN A 35 -5.04 26.63 19.25
N ASP A 36 -3.89 27.13 19.61
CA ASP A 36 -2.58 26.65 19.19
C ASP A 36 -2.38 25.26 19.82
N SER A 37 -3.18 24.33 19.38
CA SER A 37 -2.94 22.93 19.62
C SER A 37 -2.00 22.47 18.50
N THR A 38 -0.72 22.69 18.70
CA THR A 38 0.31 21.89 18.08
C THR A 38 0.18 20.47 18.63
N GLU A 39 -0.96 19.84 18.37
CA GLU A 39 -1.00 18.39 18.43
C GLU A 39 -0.06 17.94 17.34
N ILE A 40 1.12 17.51 17.77
CA ILE A 40 2.00 16.74 16.92
C ILE A 40 1.19 15.48 16.61
N ALA A 41 0.44 15.56 15.52
CA ALA A 41 -0.31 14.41 15.06
C ALA A 41 0.67 13.27 14.89
N GLY A 42 0.37 12.14 15.53
CA GLY A 42 1.18 10.94 15.43
C GLY A 42 1.29 10.43 14.00
N PRO A 43 2.11 9.42 13.74
CA PRO A 43 2.26 8.84 12.42
C PRO A 43 0.91 8.42 11.84
N GLN A 44 0.69 8.72 10.56
CA GLN A 44 -0.49 8.29 9.82
C GLN A 44 -0.39 6.79 9.51
N ARG A 45 -1.53 6.11 9.52
CA ARG A 45 -1.62 4.67 9.29
C ARG A 45 -2.65 4.39 8.22
N MET A 46 -2.33 3.48 7.32
CA MET A 46 -3.34 2.90 6.43
C MET A 46 -4.26 1.96 7.22
N GLN A 47 -5.49 1.85 6.79
CA GLN A 47 -6.42 0.89 7.37
C GLN A 47 -5.98 -0.54 7.07
N VAL A 48 -6.32 -1.47 7.98
CA VAL A 48 -6.12 -2.90 7.73
C VAL A 48 -6.97 -3.33 6.54
N SER A 49 -6.38 -4.06 5.64
CA SER A 49 -7.05 -4.62 4.47
C SER A 49 -6.89 -6.13 4.43
N ASP A 50 -7.97 -6.85 4.17
CA ASP A 50 -7.98 -8.30 3.95
C ASP A 50 -8.73 -8.57 2.65
N VAL A 51 -8.01 -8.95 1.61
CA VAL A 51 -8.55 -9.22 0.29
C VAL A 51 -8.44 -10.71 -0.01
N LYS A 52 -9.58 -11.33 -0.30
CA LYS A 52 -9.67 -12.74 -0.67
C LYS A 52 -9.97 -12.87 -2.15
N THR A 53 -9.25 -13.75 -2.83
CA THR A 53 -9.41 -14.01 -4.26
C THR A 53 -9.37 -15.51 -4.51
N SER A 54 -10.28 -16.00 -5.33
CA SER A 54 -10.27 -17.39 -5.82
C SER A 54 -9.81 -17.43 -7.26
N PHE A 55 -8.98 -18.38 -7.61
CA PHE A 55 -8.49 -18.57 -8.99
C PHE A 55 -8.19 -20.03 -9.26
N THR A 56 -8.17 -20.39 -10.53
CA THR A 56 -7.81 -21.73 -11.01
C THR A 56 -6.40 -21.72 -11.56
N TYR A 57 -5.60 -22.69 -11.16
CA TYR A 57 -4.24 -22.88 -11.65
C TYR A 57 -3.96 -24.38 -11.86
N LYS A 58 -3.54 -24.73 -13.09
CA LYS A 58 -3.28 -26.13 -13.48
C LYS A 58 -4.43 -27.09 -13.11
N GLY A 59 -5.66 -26.68 -13.37
CA GLY A 59 -6.87 -27.46 -13.12
C GLY A 59 -7.31 -27.59 -11.67
N LYS A 60 -6.65 -26.87 -10.75
CA LYS A 60 -7.00 -26.85 -9.33
C LYS A 60 -7.45 -25.45 -8.91
N GLU A 61 -8.40 -25.43 -7.99
CA GLU A 61 -8.89 -24.18 -7.41
C GLU A 61 -8.08 -23.80 -6.19
N TYR A 62 -7.63 -22.54 -6.17
CA TYR A 62 -6.87 -21.95 -5.09
C TYR A 62 -7.63 -20.75 -4.49
N GLN A 63 -7.40 -20.53 -3.21
CA GLN A 63 -7.89 -19.35 -2.50
C GLN A 63 -6.70 -18.58 -1.96
N SER A 64 -6.69 -17.29 -2.24
CA SER A 64 -5.66 -16.35 -1.82
C SER A 64 -6.23 -15.39 -0.80
N SER A 65 -5.49 -15.15 0.27
CA SER A 65 -5.74 -14.09 1.25
C SER A 65 -4.52 -13.18 1.31
N VAL A 66 -4.74 -11.88 1.11
CA VAL A 66 -3.72 -10.84 1.22
C VAL A 66 -4.14 -9.90 2.34
N VAL A 67 -3.41 -9.90 3.43
CA VAL A 67 -3.67 -9.04 4.59
C VAL A 67 -2.57 -7.99 4.69
N ARG A 68 -2.95 -6.72 4.57
CA ARG A 68 -2.07 -5.57 4.81
C ARG A 68 -2.39 -4.95 6.16
N ARG A 69 -1.36 -4.77 6.98
CA ARG A 69 -1.45 -4.11 8.29
C ARG A 69 -0.34 -3.10 8.46
N PRO A 70 -0.61 -1.92 9.04
CA PRO A 70 0.46 -1.06 9.52
C PRO A 70 1.27 -1.81 10.60
N ASP A 71 2.58 -1.69 10.52
CA ASP A 71 3.52 -2.34 11.43
C ASP A 71 4.46 -1.32 12.06
N GLU A 72 4.23 -1.02 13.31
CA GLU A 72 5.00 0.00 14.05
C GLU A 72 6.44 -0.45 14.38
N SER A 73 6.75 -1.73 14.20
CA SER A 73 8.12 -2.23 14.32
C SER A 73 9.01 -1.87 13.12
N LEU A 74 8.39 -1.48 11.99
CA LEU A 74 9.12 -1.02 10.81
C LEU A 74 9.55 0.45 10.98
N PRO A 75 10.64 0.87 10.32
CA PRO A 75 11.06 2.27 10.33
C PRO A 75 9.94 3.21 9.85
N ILE A 76 9.75 4.30 10.57
CA ILE A 76 8.82 5.37 10.21
C ILE A 76 9.28 6.02 8.91
N VAL A 77 8.36 6.21 7.98
CA VAL A 77 8.60 6.90 6.72
C VAL A 77 8.20 8.37 6.87
N LYS A 78 9.06 9.27 6.45
CA LYS A 78 8.77 10.71 6.40
C LYS A 78 8.67 11.15 4.95
N ASN A 79 7.67 11.95 4.63
CA ASN A 79 7.63 12.63 3.34
C ASN A 79 8.48 13.91 3.36
N GLU A 80 8.54 14.62 2.23
CA GLU A 80 9.32 15.86 2.10
C GLU A 80 8.79 16.98 3.00
N GLN A 81 7.54 16.95 3.39
CA GLN A 81 6.90 17.90 4.30
C GLN A 81 7.13 17.56 5.78
N GLY A 82 7.80 16.45 6.07
CA GLY A 82 8.07 15.98 7.42
C GLY A 82 6.91 15.22 8.09
N GLU A 83 5.85 14.93 7.35
CA GLU A 83 4.77 14.10 7.84
C GLU A 83 5.26 12.65 7.99
N LYS A 84 4.80 11.99 9.04
CA LYS A 84 5.23 10.64 9.39
C LYS A 84 4.15 9.62 9.04
N PHE A 85 4.61 8.48 8.52
CA PHE A 85 3.75 7.37 8.14
C PHE A 85 4.29 6.06 8.70
N VAL A 86 3.38 5.21 9.18
CA VAL A 86 3.71 3.83 9.53
C VAL A 86 3.70 3.02 8.25
N ASP A 87 4.80 2.29 8.00
CA ASP A 87 4.89 1.37 6.87
C ASP A 87 4.08 0.11 7.13
N ASN A 88 3.81 -0.66 6.10
CA ASN A 88 2.93 -1.82 6.16
C ASN A 88 3.70 -3.13 6.03
N ARG A 89 3.13 -4.15 6.65
CA ARG A 89 3.46 -5.55 6.46
C ARG A 89 2.31 -6.23 5.73
N ILE A 90 2.63 -7.06 4.73
CA ILE A 90 1.64 -7.80 3.97
C ILE A 90 1.89 -9.30 4.15
N THR A 91 0.85 -10.01 4.52
CA THR A 91 0.86 -11.48 4.59
C THR A 91 0.06 -12.05 3.44
N LEU A 92 0.70 -12.90 2.64
CA LEU A 92 0.08 -13.65 1.56
C LEU A 92 -0.06 -15.10 1.97
N ARG A 93 -1.29 -15.59 1.98
CA ARG A 93 -1.60 -17.01 2.18
C ARG A 93 -2.39 -17.54 1.01
N ILE A 94 -1.97 -18.68 0.49
CA ILE A 94 -2.68 -19.38 -0.58
C ILE A 94 -2.99 -20.80 -0.10
N THR A 95 -4.25 -21.19 -0.25
CA THR A 95 -4.71 -22.55 0.07
C THR A 95 -5.24 -23.25 -1.17
N CYS A 96 -5.09 -24.56 -1.20
CA CYS A 96 -5.67 -25.46 -2.22
C CYS A 96 -6.30 -26.65 -1.52
N GLY A 97 -7.60 -26.84 -1.70
CA GLY A 97 -8.32 -27.93 -1.03
C GLY A 97 -8.24 -27.88 0.49
N GLY A 98 -8.27 -26.67 1.07
CA GLY A 98 -8.13 -26.44 2.51
C GLY A 98 -6.71 -26.56 3.05
N LYS A 99 -5.73 -26.90 2.21
CA LYS A 99 -4.32 -27.03 2.59
C LYS A 99 -3.55 -25.77 2.22
N GLN A 100 -2.81 -25.22 3.15
CA GLN A 100 -1.95 -24.07 2.93
C GLN A 100 -0.75 -24.46 2.08
N VAL A 101 -0.59 -23.81 0.93
CA VAL A 101 0.52 -24.04 -0.02
C VAL A 101 1.50 -22.87 -0.08
N VAL A 102 1.08 -21.69 0.31
CA VAL A 102 1.94 -20.50 0.43
C VAL A 102 1.59 -19.76 1.71
N ASP A 103 2.61 -19.37 2.45
CA ASP A 103 2.53 -18.42 3.58
C ASP A 103 3.79 -17.56 3.56
N LYS A 104 3.64 -16.32 3.12
CA LYS A 104 4.74 -15.37 2.98
C LYS A 104 4.38 -14.02 3.58
N VAL A 105 5.38 -13.41 4.20
CA VAL A 105 5.31 -12.05 4.72
C VAL A 105 6.22 -11.15 3.90
N PHE A 106 5.69 -10.01 3.50
CA PHE A 106 6.40 -9.00 2.73
C PHE A 106 6.49 -7.69 3.51
N THR A 107 7.64 -7.08 3.44
CA THR A 107 7.86 -5.69 3.79
C THR A 107 8.40 -4.95 2.56
N LYS A 108 8.48 -3.65 2.63
CA LYS A 108 9.06 -2.83 1.56
C LYS A 108 10.47 -3.29 1.14
N ASP A 109 11.25 -3.75 2.09
CA ASP A 109 12.64 -4.19 1.85
C ASP A 109 12.76 -5.39 0.90
N ASN A 110 11.72 -6.21 0.78
CA ASN A 110 11.70 -7.30 -0.20
C ASN A 110 11.79 -6.80 -1.65
N PHE A 111 11.48 -5.53 -1.88
CA PHE A 111 11.45 -4.91 -3.20
C PHE A 111 12.58 -3.89 -3.43
N ALA A 112 13.49 -3.76 -2.48
CA ALA A 112 14.55 -2.75 -2.49
C ALA A 112 15.47 -2.81 -3.71
N SER A 113 15.73 -4.01 -4.25
CA SER A 113 16.59 -4.18 -5.42
C SER A 113 15.97 -3.71 -6.74
N LEU A 114 14.68 -3.36 -6.75
CA LEU A 114 13.90 -3.06 -7.95
C LEU A 114 13.65 -1.57 -8.15
N VAL A 115 13.98 -0.77 -7.15
CA VAL A 115 13.80 0.68 -7.13
C VAL A 115 15.04 1.34 -6.55
N ASP A 116 15.23 2.65 -6.81
CA ASP A 116 16.36 3.36 -6.25
C ASP A 116 16.21 3.64 -4.75
N ALA A 117 17.34 3.89 -4.08
CA ALA A 117 17.40 4.08 -2.64
C ALA A 117 16.62 5.32 -2.16
N LYS A 118 16.57 6.38 -2.95
CA LYS A 118 15.82 7.57 -2.63
C LYS A 118 14.32 7.30 -2.64
N PHE A 119 13.84 6.60 -3.65
CA PHE A 119 12.44 6.18 -3.73
C PHE A 119 12.07 5.30 -2.52
N MET A 120 12.90 4.33 -2.19
CA MET A 120 12.68 3.45 -1.03
C MET A 120 12.57 4.21 0.29
N LYS A 121 13.38 5.23 0.46
CA LYS A 121 13.41 6.01 1.71
C LYS A 121 12.09 6.71 2.01
N TYR A 122 11.43 7.22 0.97
CA TYR A 122 10.21 8.05 1.10
C TYR A 122 8.92 7.31 0.77
N SER A 123 8.99 6.01 0.48
CA SER A 123 7.84 5.20 0.09
C SER A 123 7.42 4.23 1.18
N ILE A 124 6.18 3.74 1.03
CA ILE A 124 5.60 2.67 1.84
C ILE A 124 5.17 1.51 0.95
N LEU A 125 5.05 0.33 1.54
CA LEU A 125 4.41 -0.81 0.88
C LEU A 125 2.90 -0.61 0.94
N GLU A 126 2.29 -0.27 -0.19
CA GLU A 126 0.87 0.07 -0.25
C GLU A 126 -0.02 -1.15 -0.43
N GLY A 127 0.39 -2.11 -1.24
CA GLY A 127 -0.46 -3.24 -1.54
C GLY A 127 0.22 -4.39 -2.25
N LEU A 128 -0.48 -5.50 -2.27
CA LEU A 128 -0.18 -6.69 -3.05
C LEU A 128 -1.51 -7.25 -3.56
N VAL A 129 -1.62 -7.46 -4.86
CA VAL A 129 -2.85 -7.97 -5.48
C VAL A 129 -2.55 -9.14 -6.40
N TYR A 130 -3.46 -10.10 -6.44
CA TYR A 130 -3.44 -11.14 -7.46
C TYR A 130 -3.63 -10.49 -8.84
N ASP A 131 -2.78 -10.86 -9.80
CA ASP A 131 -2.87 -10.40 -11.18
C ASP A 131 -3.43 -11.51 -12.08
N LYS A 132 -2.66 -12.56 -12.27
CA LYS A 132 -3.01 -13.67 -13.18
C LYS A 132 -2.22 -14.93 -12.86
N THR A 133 -2.59 -16.02 -13.54
CA THR A 133 -1.77 -17.23 -13.62
C THR A 133 -1.12 -17.35 -14.98
N THR A 134 0.07 -17.93 -15.01
CA THR A 134 0.80 -18.31 -16.23
C THR A 134 1.27 -19.75 -16.10
N PRO A 135 1.75 -20.39 -17.19
CA PRO A 135 2.35 -21.73 -17.08
C PRO A 135 3.50 -21.82 -16.08
N GLN A 136 4.17 -20.69 -15.79
CA GLN A 136 5.30 -20.62 -14.88
C GLN A 136 4.90 -20.37 -13.42
N GLY A 137 3.69 -19.93 -13.17
CA GLY A 137 3.25 -19.69 -11.79
C GLY A 137 2.09 -18.70 -11.64
N ILE A 138 1.87 -18.34 -10.40
CA ILE A 138 0.86 -17.38 -9.98
C ILE A 138 1.53 -16.01 -9.83
N ILE A 139 0.97 -14.99 -10.47
CA ILE A 139 1.54 -13.66 -10.53
C ILE A 139 0.75 -12.71 -9.64
N TYR A 140 1.47 -12.02 -8.77
CA TYR A 140 0.98 -10.93 -7.94
C TYR A 140 1.68 -9.64 -8.32
N ALA A 141 0.98 -8.53 -8.21
CA ALA A 141 1.53 -7.19 -8.37
C ALA A 141 1.67 -6.52 -6.99
N ALA A 142 2.87 -6.05 -6.68
CA ALA A 142 3.14 -5.26 -5.48
C ALA A 142 3.16 -3.77 -5.82
N SER A 143 2.62 -2.95 -4.93
CA SER A 143 2.64 -1.50 -5.03
C SER A 143 3.47 -0.91 -3.89
N VAL A 144 4.53 -0.21 -4.26
CA VAL A 144 5.35 0.61 -3.37
C VAL A 144 5.26 2.03 -3.88
N CYS A 145 4.80 2.95 -3.05
CA CYS A 145 4.54 4.33 -3.48
C CYS A 145 4.79 5.34 -2.36
N TYR A 146 4.88 6.61 -2.75
CA TYR A 146 4.91 7.69 -1.77
C TYR A 146 3.57 7.75 -1.03
N PRO A 147 3.61 7.82 0.31
CA PRO A 147 2.39 7.91 1.08
C PRO A 147 1.67 9.23 0.79
N GLN A 148 0.36 9.17 0.73
CA GLN A 148 -0.48 10.35 0.59
C GLN A 148 -1.01 10.77 1.95
N SER A 149 -0.95 12.07 2.20
CA SER A 149 -1.53 12.65 3.40
C SER A 149 -3.05 12.75 3.24
N ASP A 150 -3.77 12.28 4.25
CA ASP A 150 -5.22 12.43 4.33
C ASP A 150 -5.67 13.80 4.92
N ARG A 151 -4.71 14.74 5.04
CA ARG A 151 -4.93 16.06 5.65
C ARG A 151 -5.02 17.18 4.64
#